data_f34f8d9d98269d5eeeadaf3dc40c06f4
#
_entry.id   f34f8d9d98269d5eeeadaf3dc40c06f4
#
_cell.length_a   1.000
_cell.length_b   1.000
_cell.length_c   1.000
_cell.angle_alpha   90.00
_cell.angle_beta   90.00
_cell.angle_gamma   90.00
#
_symmetry.space_group_name_H-M   'P 1'
#
loop_
_entity.id
_entity.type
_entity.pdbx_description
1 polymer ?
#
loop_
_entity_poly.entity_id
_entity_poly.type
_entity_poly.pdbx_seq_one_letter_code
_entity_poly.pdbx_strand_id
1 'polypeptide(L)'
;MARMQALARALPACFGAPALIVVYPFDRASGKNARSYQSAVPLAAATGVRIAIAETAPDQSAAVGQALLTDPAAATARVVMIWEHRRLPELAKGLGWAAMPPIDDQDFDRLEHLRYGNGQAIPTVDRYSQVALLASGCAQAAEGKQISRGNSLESTRRTMP
;
A
#
# COMPACT_ATOMS: atom_id res chain seq x y z
N MET A 1 10.03 -17.17 1.32
CA MET A 1 10.87 -16.65 0.21
C MET A 1 10.25 -16.85 -1.17
N ALA A 2 9.75 -18.03 -1.55
CA ALA A 2 9.17 -18.28 -2.88
C ALA A 2 8.05 -17.29 -3.29
N ARG A 3 7.12 -16.97 -2.37
CA ARG A 3 6.05 -15.99 -2.62
C ARG A 3 6.61 -14.62 -3.00
N MET A 4 7.60 -14.11 -2.27
CA MET A 4 8.18 -12.80 -2.54
C MET A 4 8.95 -12.74 -3.86
N GLN A 5 9.58 -13.84 -4.26
CA GLN A 5 10.19 -13.95 -5.59
C GLN A 5 9.16 -13.94 -6.72
N ALA A 6 8.01 -14.59 -6.53
CA ALA A 6 6.91 -14.55 -7.48
C ALA A 6 6.29 -13.15 -7.57
N LEU A 7 6.04 -12.49 -6.42
CA LEU A 7 5.55 -11.11 -6.37
C LEU A 7 6.52 -10.10 -7.00
N ALA A 8 7.82 -10.33 -6.86
CA ALA A 8 8.84 -9.48 -7.47
C ALA A 8 8.72 -9.41 -9.01
N ARG A 9 8.17 -10.44 -9.65
CA ARG A 9 7.85 -10.44 -11.08
C ARG A 9 6.46 -9.92 -11.38
N ALA A 10 5.47 -10.32 -10.56
CA ALA A 10 4.08 -9.98 -10.79
C ALA A 10 3.78 -8.48 -10.55
N LEU A 11 4.32 -7.89 -9.50
CA LEU A 11 4.04 -6.49 -9.15
C LEU A 11 4.43 -5.51 -10.27
N PRO A 12 5.65 -5.55 -10.83
CA PRO A 12 6.00 -4.67 -11.95
C PRO A 12 5.16 -4.94 -13.21
N ALA A 13 4.79 -6.18 -13.47
CA ALA A 13 3.95 -6.53 -14.61
C ALA A 13 2.51 -6.00 -14.46
N CYS A 14 1.95 -6.01 -13.25
CA CYS A 14 0.59 -5.58 -12.98
C CYS A 14 0.46 -4.06 -12.78
N PHE A 15 1.39 -3.47 -12.08
CA PHE A 15 1.27 -2.09 -11.62
C PHE A 15 2.36 -1.17 -12.21
N GLY A 16 3.28 -1.71 -12.99
CA GLY A 16 4.46 -1.01 -13.51
C GLY A 16 5.63 -1.03 -12.52
N ALA A 17 6.84 -0.84 -13.04
CA ALA A 17 8.05 -0.84 -12.23
C ALA A 17 8.02 0.28 -11.18
N PRO A 18 8.38 -0.01 -9.91
CA PRO A 18 8.50 1.02 -8.90
C PRO A 18 9.71 1.91 -9.18
N ALA A 19 9.61 3.19 -8.82
CA ALA A 19 10.73 4.11 -8.75
C ALA A 19 11.35 4.15 -7.35
N LEU A 20 10.59 3.72 -6.33
CA LEU A 20 11.01 3.72 -4.94
C LEU A 20 10.44 2.49 -4.22
N ILE A 21 11.27 1.85 -3.39
CA ILE A 21 10.86 0.79 -2.48
C ILE A 21 11.18 1.26 -1.06
N VAL A 22 10.15 1.43 -0.23
CA VAL A 22 10.27 1.88 1.17
C VAL A 22 9.86 0.74 2.08
N VAL A 23 10.66 0.50 3.12
CA VAL A 23 10.36 -0.56 4.10
C VAL A 23 10.21 -0.02 5.50
N TYR A 24 9.43 -0.73 6.30
CA TYR A 24 9.26 -0.47 7.73
C TYR A 24 10.62 -0.38 8.44
N PRO A 25 10.80 0.55 9.38
CA PRO A 25 12.05 0.70 10.10
C PRO A 25 12.41 -0.57 10.88
N PHE A 26 13.68 -0.92 10.86
CA PHE A 26 14.21 -2.02 11.64
C PHE A 26 15.55 -1.69 12.25
N ASP A 27 15.86 -2.34 13.37
CA ASP A 27 17.15 -2.21 14.01
C ASP A 27 18.21 -3.02 13.27
N ARG A 28 19.17 -2.33 12.66
CA ARG A 28 20.25 -2.95 11.88
C ARG A 28 21.21 -3.76 12.75
N ALA A 29 21.39 -3.41 14.01
CA ALA A 29 22.32 -4.08 14.91
C ALA A 29 21.77 -5.43 15.40
N SER A 30 20.48 -5.46 15.80
CA SER A 30 19.84 -6.66 16.33
C SER A 30 19.07 -7.45 15.27
N GLY A 31 18.79 -6.87 14.09
CA GLY A 31 17.91 -7.44 13.07
C GLY A 31 16.43 -7.45 13.45
N LYS A 32 16.05 -6.80 14.57
CA LYS A 32 14.64 -6.71 14.99
C LYS A 32 13.83 -5.99 13.92
N ASN A 33 12.68 -6.57 13.54
CA ASN A 33 11.76 -6.07 12.50
C ASN A 33 12.31 -6.15 11.05
N ALA A 34 13.39 -6.89 10.78
CA ALA A 34 13.99 -6.99 9.45
C ALA A 34 13.13 -7.68 8.38
N ARG A 35 11.97 -8.27 8.75
CA ARG A 35 11.11 -9.03 7.82
C ARG A 35 10.66 -8.20 6.62
N SER A 36 10.29 -6.93 6.81
CA SER A 36 9.88 -6.04 5.73
C SER A 36 11.02 -5.82 4.73
N TYR A 37 12.24 -5.60 5.23
CA TYR A 37 13.42 -5.48 4.39
C TYR A 37 13.71 -6.77 3.61
N GLN A 38 13.71 -7.92 4.29
CA GLN A 38 13.93 -9.23 3.66
C GLN A 38 12.88 -9.52 2.57
N SER A 39 11.63 -9.10 2.78
CA SER A 39 10.56 -9.23 1.79
C SER A 39 10.75 -8.33 0.58
N ALA A 40 11.42 -7.18 0.73
CA ALA A 40 11.71 -6.24 -0.36
C ALA A 40 12.85 -6.69 -1.26
N VAL A 41 13.80 -7.49 -0.75
CA VAL A 41 15.03 -7.87 -1.46
C VAL A 41 14.75 -8.48 -2.84
N PRO A 42 13.84 -9.44 -3.03
CA PRO A 42 13.55 -10.00 -4.35
C PRO A 42 13.05 -8.96 -5.36
N LEU A 43 12.21 -8.02 -4.93
CA LEU A 43 11.68 -6.94 -5.78
C LEU A 43 12.82 -5.98 -6.16
N ALA A 44 13.63 -5.58 -5.21
CA ALA A 44 14.78 -4.72 -5.45
C ALA A 44 15.76 -5.35 -6.44
N ALA A 45 16.06 -6.65 -6.29
CA ALA A 45 16.91 -7.40 -7.20
C ALA A 45 16.34 -7.50 -8.62
N ALA A 46 15.00 -7.68 -8.73
CA ALA A 46 14.32 -7.81 -10.03
C ALA A 46 14.20 -6.47 -10.77
N THR A 47 14.13 -5.35 -10.06
CA THR A 47 13.89 -4.02 -10.67
C THR A 47 15.11 -3.11 -10.69
N GLY A 48 16.18 -3.46 -9.97
CA GLY A 48 17.34 -2.58 -9.77
C GLY A 48 17.10 -1.40 -8.83
N VAL A 49 15.91 -1.29 -8.22
CA VAL A 49 15.53 -0.19 -7.35
C VAL A 49 16.10 -0.40 -5.94
N ARG A 50 16.71 0.63 -5.38
CA ARG A 50 17.27 0.57 -4.03
C ARG A 50 16.15 0.55 -2.99
N ILE A 51 16.37 -0.21 -1.89
CA ILE A 51 15.48 -0.22 -0.73
C ILE A 51 15.85 0.95 0.16
N ALA A 52 14.89 1.84 0.41
CA ALA A 52 14.96 2.87 1.44
C ALA A 52 14.33 2.33 2.73
N ILE A 53 15.05 2.42 3.84
CA ILE A 53 14.51 2.11 5.16
C ILE A 53 13.93 3.41 5.71
N ALA A 54 12.68 3.38 6.20
CA ALA A 54 12.10 4.57 6.82
C ALA A 54 12.92 5.00 8.06
N GLU A 55 13.28 6.27 8.09
CA GLU A 55 14.15 6.87 9.14
C GLU A 55 13.34 7.43 10.31
N THR A 56 12.21 6.82 10.62
CA THR A 56 11.31 7.23 11.71
C THR A 56 11.28 6.19 12.80
N ALA A 57 10.83 6.57 13.99
CA ALA A 57 10.53 5.59 15.02
C ALA A 57 9.41 4.63 14.55
N PRO A 58 9.42 3.37 15.00
CA PRO A 58 8.43 2.36 14.58
C PRO A 58 6.97 2.73 14.82
N ASP A 59 6.69 3.63 15.77
CA ASP A 59 5.37 4.15 16.12
C ASP A 59 4.98 5.43 15.34
N GLN A 60 5.78 5.86 14.39
CA GLN A 60 5.56 7.08 13.60
C GLN A 60 5.22 6.78 12.13
N SER A 61 4.52 5.68 11.86
CA SER A 61 4.18 5.26 10.49
C SER A 61 3.38 6.32 9.72
N ALA A 62 2.50 7.07 10.39
CA ALA A 62 1.75 8.14 9.74
C ALA A 62 2.65 9.27 9.21
N ALA A 63 3.71 9.61 9.93
CA ALA A 63 4.64 10.64 9.50
C ALA A 63 5.38 10.24 8.21
N VAL A 64 5.70 8.96 8.03
CA VAL A 64 6.29 8.44 6.78
C VAL A 64 5.33 8.62 5.61
N GLY A 65 4.06 8.28 5.78
CA GLY A 65 3.04 8.48 4.75
C GLY A 65 2.86 9.94 4.36
N GLN A 66 2.81 10.83 5.35
CA GLN A 66 2.70 12.28 5.12
C GLN A 66 3.93 12.85 4.40
N ALA A 67 5.13 12.47 4.83
CA ALA A 67 6.37 12.90 4.18
C ALA A 67 6.39 12.46 2.71
N LEU A 68 5.96 11.23 2.40
CA LEU A 68 5.91 10.73 1.04
C LEU A 68 4.91 11.52 0.16
N LEU A 69 3.73 11.86 0.69
CA LEU A 69 2.72 12.65 -0.04
C LEU A 69 3.17 14.08 -0.33
N THR A 70 4.05 14.62 0.50
CA THR A 70 4.57 16.00 0.34
C THR A 70 5.90 16.06 -0.41
N ASP A 71 6.51 14.91 -0.70
CA ASP A 71 7.74 14.84 -1.47
C ASP A 71 7.47 15.02 -2.97
N PRO A 72 7.94 16.10 -3.60
CA PRO A 72 7.77 16.32 -5.03
C PRO A 72 8.34 15.19 -5.90
N ALA A 73 9.40 14.52 -5.45
CA ALA A 73 10.00 13.39 -6.16
C ALA A 73 9.09 12.16 -6.17
N ALA A 74 8.23 12.02 -5.17
CA ALA A 74 7.25 10.93 -5.08
C ALA A 74 5.93 11.23 -5.81
N ALA A 75 5.64 12.49 -6.16
CA ALA A 75 4.34 12.94 -6.70
C ALA A 75 3.90 12.21 -7.97
N THR A 76 4.85 11.76 -8.80
CA THR A 76 4.58 10.99 -10.04
C THR A 76 5.18 9.59 -10.00
N ALA A 77 5.78 9.23 -8.87
CA ALA A 77 6.49 7.97 -8.72
C ALA A 77 5.54 6.82 -8.34
N ARG A 78 5.86 5.62 -8.83
CA ARG A 78 5.30 4.39 -8.25
C ARG A 78 6.15 4.00 -7.05
N VAL A 79 5.52 3.92 -5.90
CA VAL A 79 6.19 3.56 -4.65
C VAL A 79 5.63 2.23 -4.15
N VAL A 80 6.51 1.29 -3.86
CA VAL A 80 6.13 0.07 -3.15
C VAL A 80 6.55 0.20 -1.70
N MET A 81 5.59 0.05 -0.80
CA MET A 81 5.83 0.09 0.64
C MET A 81 5.61 -1.31 1.23
N ILE A 82 6.58 -1.81 1.99
CA ILE A 82 6.48 -3.10 2.67
C ILE A 82 6.57 -2.83 4.17
N TRP A 83 5.47 -3.08 4.85
CA TRP A 83 5.24 -2.59 6.20
C TRP A 83 4.87 -3.69 7.18
N GLU A 84 5.07 -3.44 8.44
CA GLU A 84 4.56 -4.28 9.53
C GLU A 84 3.03 -4.17 9.57
N HIS A 85 2.31 -5.31 9.54
CA HIS A 85 0.86 -5.35 9.29
C HIS A 85 0.03 -4.57 10.32
N ARG A 86 0.42 -4.56 11.61
CA ARG A 86 -0.26 -3.80 12.66
C ARG A 86 -0.09 -2.28 12.52
N ARG A 87 0.94 -1.85 11.78
CA ARG A 87 1.25 -0.44 11.53
C ARG A 87 0.75 0.06 10.18
N LEU A 88 0.24 -0.84 9.34
CA LEU A 88 -0.32 -0.46 8.05
C LEU A 88 -1.49 0.53 8.15
N PRO A 89 -2.45 0.41 9.10
CA PRO A 89 -3.51 1.41 9.23
C PRO A 89 -2.99 2.81 9.58
N GLU A 90 -1.95 2.90 10.38
CA GLU A 90 -1.32 4.17 10.72
C GLU A 90 -0.59 4.78 9.51
N LEU A 91 0.16 3.95 8.76
CA LEU A 91 0.77 4.37 7.49
C LEU A 91 -0.29 4.86 6.50
N ALA A 92 -1.37 4.10 6.33
CA ALA A 92 -2.47 4.44 5.43
C ALA A 92 -3.14 5.76 5.79
N LYS A 93 -3.30 6.05 7.08
CA LYS A 93 -3.78 7.35 7.56
C LYS A 93 -2.86 8.48 7.10
N GLY A 94 -1.54 8.31 7.21
CA GLY A 94 -0.55 9.27 6.71
C GLY A 94 -0.59 9.44 5.18
N LEU A 95 -0.97 8.38 4.46
CA LEU A 95 -1.19 8.36 3.03
C LEU A 95 -2.59 8.85 2.60
N GLY A 96 -3.37 9.48 3.50
CA GLY A 96 -4.69 10.03 3.20
C GLY A 96 -5.84 9.01 3.24
N TRP A 97 -5.58 7.76 3.60
CA TRP A 97 -6.62 6.73 3.76
C TRP A 97 -6.87 6.41 5.23
N ALA A 98 -7.55 7.32 5.91
CA ALA A 98 -7.83 7.20 7.35
C ALA A 98 -8.80 6.05 7.71
N ALA A 99 -9.57 5.57 6.74
CA ALA A 99 -10.58 4.53 6.93
C ALA A 99 -10.05 3.09 6.74
N MET A 100 -8.72 2.88 6.67
CA MET A 100 -8.16 1.54 6.56
C MET A 100 -8.55 0.72 7.81
N PRO A 101 -9.26 -0.42 7.64
CA PRO A 101 -9.60 -1.27 8.77
C PRO A 101 -8.35 -1.97 9.32
N PRO A 102 -8.35 -2.35 10.60
CA PRO A 102 -7.32 -3.22 11.15
C PRO A 102 -7.14 -4.49 10.31
N ILE A 103 -5.92 -5.00 10.29
CA ILE A 103 -5.58 -6.23 9.60
C ILE A 103 -5.50 -7.34 10.64
N ASP A 104 -6.12 -8.47 10.34
CA ASP A 104 -5.99 -9.67 11.17
C ASP A 104 -4.54 -10.13 11.24
N ASP A 105 -4.08 -10.56 12.42
CA ASP A 105 -2.71 -11.01 12.65
C ASP A 105 -2.31 -12.21 11.79
N GLN A 106 -3.27 -12.96 11.25
CA GLN A 106 -3.05 -14.10 10.36
C GLN A 106 -3.19 -13.74 8.87
N ASP A 107 -3.61 -12.51 8.54
CA ASP A 107 -3.77 -12.06 7.15
C ASP A 107 -2.46 -11.52 6.58
N PHE A 108 -1.75 -12.37 5.88
CA PHE A 108 -0.54 -12.03 5.13
C PHE A 108 -0.76 -12.03 3.60
N ASP A 109 -2.02 -11.98 3.17
CA ASP A 109 -2.38 -12.08 1.75
C ASP A 109 -2.74 -10.73 1.11
N ARG A 110 -2.90 -9.69 1.91
CA ARG A 110 -3.34 -8.37 1.44
C ARG A 110 -2.27 -7.63 0.64
N LEU A 111 -2.75 -6.97 -0.41
CA LEU A 111 -2.03 -5.95 -1.14
C LEU A 111 -3.01 -4.79 -1.40
N GLU A 112 -2.65 -3.60 -0.95
CA GLU A 112 -3.44 -2.39 -1.12
C GLU A 112 -2.79 -1.50 -2.17
N HIS A 113 -3.55 -1.13 -3.20
CA HIS A 113 -3.09 -0.25 -4.25
C HIS A 113 -3.80 1.10 -4.13
N LEU A 114 -3.05 2.11 -3.73
CA LEU A 114 -3.50 3.48 -3.57
C LEU A 114 -3.20 4.28 -4.84
N ARG A 115 -4.23 4.88 -5.42
CA ARG A 115 -4.10 5.72 -6.61
C ARG A 115 -4.57 7.14 -6.30
N TYR A 116 -3.74 8.11 -6.62
CA TYR A 116 -4.03 9.52 -6.41
C TYR A 116 -4.35 10.18 -7.75
N GLY A 117 -5.46 10.92 -7.81
CA GLY A 117 -5.75 11.84 -8.91
C GLY A 117 -4.93 13.12 -8.78
N ASN A 118 -4.87 13.91 -9.84
CA ASN A 118 -4.15 15.20 -9.84
C ASN A 118 -4.66 16.11 -8.72
N GLY A 119 -3.79 16.45 -7.77
CA GLY A 119 -4.10 17.33 -6.65
C GLY A 119 -4.99 16.72 -5.55
N GLN A 120 -5.29 15.42 -5.58
CA GLN A 120 -6.08 14.76 -4.56
C GLN A 120 -5.18 14.22 -3.44
N ALA A 121 -5.53 14.57 -2.20
CA ALA A 121 -4.86 14.03 -1.00
C ALA A 121 -5.47 12.69 -0.54
N ILE A 122 -6.67 12.34 -1.03
CA ILE A 122 -7.40 11.10 -0.67
C ILE A 122 -7.29 10.13 -1.84
N PRO A 123 -6.71 8.94 -1.63
CA PRO A 123 -6.55 7.97 -2.71
C PRO A 123 -7.84 7.21 -3.02
N THR A 124 -7.94 6.74 -4.26
CA THR A 124 -8.76 5.57 -4.58
C THR A 124 -7.99 4.33 -4.17
N VAL A 125 -8.65 3.41 -3.47
CA VAL A 125 -8.03 2.19 -2.95
C VAL A 125 -8.62 0.97 -3.64
N ASP A 126 -7.75 0.16 -4.25
CA ASP A 126 -8.09 -1.16 -4.74
C ASP A 126 -7.36 -2.21 -3.89
N ARG A 127 -8.09 -3.23 -3.44
CA ARG A 127 -7.53 -4.34 -2.67
C ARG A 127 -7.34 -5.56 -3.54
N TYR A 128 -6.22 -6.23 -3.34
CA TYR A 128 -5.87 -7.47 -4.03
C TYR A 128 -5.46 -8.55 -3.02
N SER A 129 -5.75 -9.80 -3.36
CA SER A 129 -5.12 -10.96 -2.75
C SER A 129 -3.80 -11.25 -3.47
N GLN A 130 -2.72 -11.40 -2.73
CA GLN A 130 -1.42 -11.79 -3.30
C GLN A 130 -1.51 -13.18 -3.94
N VAL A 131 -2.24 -14.12 -3.31
CA VAL A 131 -2.44 -15.47 -3.83
C VAL A 131 -3.21 -15.42 -5.14
N ALA A 132 -4.32 -14.67 -5.22
CA ALA A 132 -5.09 -14.52 -6.44
C ALA A 132 -4.28 -13.83 -7.55
N LEU A 133 -3.50 -12.80 -7.21
CA LEU A 133 -2.61 -12.11 -8.14
C LEU A 133 -1.60 -13.07 -8.78
N LEU A 134 -1.02 -13.95 -7.98
CA LEU A 134 -0.04 -14.92 -8.45
C LEU A 134 -0.65 -16.06 -9.26
N ALA A 135 -1.90 -16.45 -8.96
CA ALA A 135 -2.60 -17.52 -9.66
C ALA A 135 -3.22 -17.08 -10.99
N SER A 136 -3.80 -15.89 -11.04
CA SER A 136 -4.66 -15.43 -12.14
C SER A 136 -4.14 -14.21 -12.89
N GLY A 137 -3.05 -13.61 -12.39
CA GLY A 137 -2.52 -12.34 -12.93
C GLY A 137 -3.36 -11.13 -12.57
N CYS A 138 -3.04 -9.99 -13.19
CA CYS A 138 -3.52 -8.67 -12.77
C CYS A 138 -5.02 -8.44 -12.96
N ALA A 139 -5.62 -8.98 -14.00
CA ALA A 139 -6.99 -8.65 -14.40
C ALA A 139 -8.07 -9.27 -13.48
N GLN A 140 -7.75 -10.37 -12.83
CA GLN A 140 -8.70 -11.15 -12.01
C GLN A 140 -8.46 -11.03 -10.51
N ALA A 141 -7.36 -10.39 -10.11
CA ALA A 141 -6.96 -10.30 -8.71
C ALA A 141 -7.66 -9.17 -7.93
N ALA A 142 -8.39 -8.28 -8.61
CA ALA A 142 -9.14 -7.20 -7.96
C ALA A 142 -10.41 -7.77 -7.32
N GLU A 143 -10.31 -8.31 -6.12
CA GLU A 143 -11.47 -8.68 -5.33
C GLU A 143 -12.13 -7.42 -4.76
N GLY A 144 -13.35 -7.18 -5.26
CA GLY A 144 -14.28 -6.24 -4.65
C GLY A 144 -13.93 -4.78 -4.88
N LYS A 145 -14.31 -4.29 -6.04
CA LYS A 145 -14.49 -2.86 -6.28
C LYS A 145 -15.60 -2.34 -5.36
N GLN A 146 -15.29 -2.14 -4.09
CA GLN A 146 -16.18 -1.47 -3.16
C GLN A 146 -16.17 0.01 -3.52
N ILE A 147 -17.01 0.34 -4.50
CA ILE A 147 -17.35 1.73 -4.80
C ILE A 147 -18.10 2.25 -3.58
N SER A 148 -17.43 3.01 -2.74
CA SER A 148 -18.07 3.90 -1.76
C SER A 148 -18.82 4.97 -2.55
N ARG A 149 -19.98 4.62 -3.10
CA ARG A 149 -20.95 5.61 -3.56
C ARG A 149 -21.50 6.25 -2.31
N GLY A 150 -21.10 7.51 -2.07
CA GLY A 150 -21.74 8.35 -1.10
C GLY A 150 -23.24 8.31 -1.34
N ASN A 151 -23.96 7.88 -0.30
CA ASN A 151 -25.41 7.90 -0.26
C ASN A 151 -25.84 9.37 -0.22
N SER A 152 -26.07 9.96 -1.38
CA SER A 152 -26.87 11.19 -1.49
C SER A 152 -28.29 10.83 -1.11
N LEU A 153 -28.62 11.08 0.14
CA LEU A 153 -30.01 11.11 0.61
C LEU A 153 -30.70 12.27 -0.09
N GLU A 154 -31.34 11.96 -1.19
CA GLU A 154 -32.31 12.81 -1.86
C GLU A 154 -33.56 12.87 -0.97
N SER A 155 -33.60 13.89 -0.12
CA SER A 155 -34.77 14.23 0.69
C SER A 155 -35.86 14.77 -0.22
N THR A 156 -36.74 13.87 -0.68
CA THR A 156 -37.96 14.24 -1.37
C THR A 156 -38.91 14.91 -0.37
N ARG A 157 -38.93 16.22 -0.37
CA ARG A 157 -40.02 17.00 0.26
C ARG A 157 -41.31 16.70 -0.49
N ARG A 158 -42.15 15.90 0.12
CA ARG A 158 -43.55 15.75 -0.27
C ARG A 158 -44.32 16.88 0.33
N THR A 159 -44.66 17.91 -0.46
CA THR A 159 -45.72 18.85 -0.19
C THR A 159 -47.05 18.15 -0.44
N MET A 160 -47.92 18.12 0.52
CA MET A 160 -49.34 17.82 0.33
C MET A 160 -50.20 19.05 0.62
N PRO A 161 -51.35 19.13 -0.03
CA PRO A 161 -52.19 20.30 -0.17
C PRO A 161 -52.92 20.70 1.14
#